data_e1a907a805b2f4ed7c1cf63d01367d77
#
_entry.id   e1a907a805b2f4ed7c1cf63d01367d77
#
_cell.length_a   1.000
_cell.length_b   1.000
_cell.length_c   1.000
_cell.angle_alpha   90.00
_cell.angle_beta   90.00
_cell.angle_gamma   90.00
#
_symmetry.space_group_name_H-M   'P 1'
#
loop_
_entity.id
_entity.type
_entity.pdbx_description
1 polymer ?
#
loop_
_entity_poly.entity_id
_entity_poly.type
_entity_poly.pdbx_seq_one_letter_code
_entity_poly.pdbx_strand_id
1 'polypeptide(L)'
;MVKIGYDVSYKILDASHFGVPQSRRRVIFIAVREDVTEAIGLSFMNIAGIFPTESKDVVTVGEALDGLELDPEEVKWCTDTWLNSAHYKDTASLMPDDPDKVLGGNDFHPKGWHFNVKKMSRHHPAPTITTNADVCHFIAKRRLTISEIKRIMSLPDDFIVTGSMSQKIERCGRMVPSLMMKAIAESVYENVIVPYNEWSKNHV
;
A
#
# COMPACT_ATOMS: atom_id res chain seq x y z
N MET A 1 6.07 27.81 3.23
CA MET A 1 4.59 27.85 3.11
C MET A 1 4.10 29.14 3.75
N VAL A 2 3.09 29.78 3.17
CA VAL A 2 2.41 30.90 3.81
C VAL A 2 1.81 30.39 5.11
N LYS A 3 1.95 31.13 6.22
CA LYS A 3 1.31 30.77 7.49
C LYS A 3 -0.22 30.81 7.30
N ILE A 4 -0.82 29.62 7.35
CA ILE A 4 -2.28 29.43 7.21
C ILE A 4 -2.90 28.97 8.55
N GLY A 5 -2.19 29.14 9.67
CA GLY A 5 -2.64 28.74 10.99
C GLY A 5 -2.53 27.23 11.27
N TYR A 6 -1.58 26.54 10.63
CA TYR A 6 -1.28 25.14 10.88
C TYR A 6 0.21 24.88 11.03
N ASP A 7 0.55 24.10 12.04
CA ASP A 7 1.85 23.46 12.16
C ASP A 7 1.85 22.17 11.31
N VAL A 8 2.81 22.06 10.39
CA VAL A 8 2.85 20.98 9.42
C VAL A 8 4.15 20.19 9.54
N SER A 9 4.04 18.88 9.66
CA SER A 9 5.16 17.96 9.55
C SER A 9 4.92 16.93 8.45
N TYR A 10 5.99 16.34 7.91
CA TYR A 10 5.87 15.27 6.92
C TYR A 10 6.93 14.20 7.14
N LYS A 11 6.56 12.96 6.79
CA LYS A 11 7.48 11.81 6.84
C LYS A 11 7.20 10.89 5.64
N ILE A 12 8.25 10.25 5.13
CA ILE A 12 8.10 9.16 4.16
C ILE A 12 7.94 7.88 4.96
N LEU A 13 6.80 7.21 4.80
CA LEU A 13 6.50 5.94 5.45
C LEU A 13 6.40 4.83 4.39
N ASP A 14 6.88 3.62 4.73
CA ASP A 14 6.67 2.42 3.91
C ASP A 14 5.57 1.56 4.54
N ALA A 15 4.54 1.24 3.75
CA ALA A 15 3.39 0.47 4.21
C ALA A 15 3.77 -0.90 4.79
N SER A 16 4.84 -1.53 4.29
CA SER A 16 5.33 -2.81 4.80
C SER A 16 5.70 -2.79 6.28
N HIS A 17 6.05 -1.63 6.84
CA HIS A 17 6.36 -1.46 8.25
C HIS A 17 5.12 -1.29 9.16
N PHE A 18 3.93 -1.42 8.59
CA PHE A 18 2.65 -1.28 9.28
C PHE A 18 1.75 -2.51 9.08
N GLY A 19 2.36 -3.70 8.88
CA GLY A 19 1.62 -4.95 8.68
C GLY A 19 0.96 -5.10 7.30
N VAL A 20 1.27 -4.20 6.36
CA VAL A 20 0.78 -4.29 4.98
C VAL A 20 1.72 -5.18 4.17
N PRO A 21 1.24 -6.24 3.48
CA PRO A 21 2.09 -7.12 2.68
C PRO A 21 2.49 -6.49 1.34
N GLN A 22 2.85 -5.19 1.38
CA GLN A 22 3.27 -4.41 0.21
C GLN A 22 4.31 -3.35 0.59
N SER A 23 5.43 -3.32 -0.10
CA SER A 23 6.37 -2.21 -0.06
C SER A 23 5.81 -1.05 -0.89
N ARG A 24 5.29 -0.03 -0.19
CA ARG A 24 4.65 1.14 -0.77
C ARG A 24 5.00 2.39 0.01
N ARG A 25 5.94 3.14 -0.49
CA ARG A 25 6.37 4.39 0.14
C ARG A 25 5.44 5.54 -0.21
N ARG A 26 5.04 6.29 0.81
CA ARG A 26 4.21 7.50 0.66
C ARG A 26 4.74 8.62 1.55
N VAL A 27 4.68 9.84 1.01
CA VAL A 27 4.87 11.04 1.82
C VAL A 27 3.55 11.31 2.53
N ILE A 28 3.58 11.31 3.84
CA ILE A 28 2.43 11.62 4.70
C ILE A 28 2.67 13.00 5.30
N PHE A 29 1.70 13.89 5.13
CA PHE A 29 1.66 15.19 5.77
C PHE A 29 0.65 15.15 6.90
N ILE A 30 1.05 15.62 8.09
CA ILE A 30 0.15 15.84 9.22
C ILE A 30 0.19 17.33 9.52
N ALA A 31 -0.97 17.95 9.49
CA ALA A 31 -1.16 19.37 9.78
C ALA A 31 -2.08 19.50 10.99
N VAL A 32 -1.60 20.12 12.04
CA VAL A 32 -2.36 20.39 13.26
C VAL A 32 -2.56 21.90 13.37
N ARG A 33 -3.76 22.33 13.73
CA ARG A 33 -4.08 23.76 13.88
C ARG A 33 -3.27 24.39 15.00
N GLU A 34 -2.73 25.60 14.80
CA GLU A 34 -1.80 26.26 15.73
C GLU A 34 -2.38 26.42 17.15
N ASP A 35 -3.67 26.75 17.30
CA ASP A 35 -4.31 26.85 18.61
C ASP A 35 -4.41 25.49 19.34
N VAL A 36 -4.47 24.38 18.59
CA VAL A 36 -4.44 23.02 19.17
C VAL A 36 -3.02 22.67 19.60
N THR A 37 -2.01 22.96 18.77
CA THR A 37 -0.61 22.68 19.14
C THR A 37 -0.17 23.49 20.33
N GLU A 38 -0.56 24.77 20.43
CA GLU A 38 -0.32 25.63 21.60
C GLU A 38 -0.99 25.07 22.86
N ALA A 39 -2.26 24.66 22.76
CA ALA A 39 -3.03 24.13 23.88
C ALA A 39 -2.42 22.88 24.52
N ILE A 40 -1.85 21.98 23.69
CA ILE A 40 -1.27 20.71 24.16
C ILE A 40 0.26 20.76 24.31
N GLY A 41 0.88 21.93 24.13
CA GLY A 41 2.34 22.10 24.23
C GLY A 41 3.13 21.38 23.12
N LEU A 42 2.48 21.08 21.98
CA LEU A 42 3.14 20.53 20.82
C LEU A 42 3.84 21.65 20.06
N SER A 43 5.14 21.56 19.87
CA SER A 43 5.95 22.56 19.16
C SER A 43 6.47 22.01 17.84
N PHE A 44 6.95 22.90 16.97
CA PHE A 44 7.64 22.51 15.74
C PHE A 44 8.78 21.48 15.98
N MET A 45 9.43 21.51 17.16
CA MET A 45 10.53 20.59 17.47
C MET A 45 10.07 19.17 17.81
N ASN A 46 8.84 18.98 18.28
CA ASN A 46 8.31 17.68 18.71
C ASN A 46 7.14 17.17 17.87
N ILE A 47 6.59 17.98 16.95
CA ILE A 47 5.49 17.59 16.06
C ILE A 47 5.83 16.37 15.18
N ALA A 48 7.11 16.10 14.94
CA ALA A 48 7.54 14.89 14.25
C ALA A 48 7.23 13.60 15.04
N GLY A 49 7.03 13.70 16.36
CA GLY A 49 6.67 12.57 17.23
C GLY A 49 5.25 12.05 17.04
N ILE A 50 4.39 12.77 16.30
CA ILE A 50 3.02 12.33 16.02
C ILE A 50 2.93 11.27 14.91
N PHE A 51 4.03 10.91 14.23
CA PHE A 51 4.04 9.81 13.28
C PHE A 51 4.13 8.46 13.99
N PRO A 52 3.45 7.43 13.46
CA PRO A 52 3.48 6.10 14.06
C PRO A 52 4.89 5.49 14.03
N THR A 53 5.15 4.62 15.00
CA THR A 53 6.39 3.84 15.07
C THR A 53 6.35 2.72 14.04
N GLU A 54 7.42 2.59 13.27
CA GLU A 54 7.57 1.56 12.25
C GLU A 54 7.96 0.22 12.88
N SER A 55 7.28 -0.88 12.49
CA SER A 55 7.69 -2.25 12.84
C SER A 55 8.83 -2.70 11.93
N LYS A 56 9.67 -3.59 12.44
CA LYS A 56 10.68 -4.30 11.64
C LYS A 56 10.13 -5.60 11.04
N ASP A 57 9.05 -6.13 11.60
CA ASP A 57 8.41 -7.33 11.12
C ASP A 57 7.53 -6.99 9.90
N VAL A 58 7.78 -7.67 8.80
CA VAL A 58 7.05 -7.47 7.55
C VAL A 58 6.23 -8.72 7.22
N VAL A 59 5.03 -8.51 6.70
CA VAL A 59 4.16 -9.59 6.21
C VAL A 59 4.52 -9.88 4.75
N THR A 60 4.77 -11.14 4.45
CA THR A 60 5.09 -11.60 3.10
C THR A 60 3.83 -11.81 2.26
N VAL A 61 4.00 -11.84 0.93
CA VAL A 61 2.90 -12.20 0.01
C VAL A 61 2.40 -13.61 0.28
N GLY A 62 3.31 -14.55 0.58
CA GLY A 62 2.92 -15.94 0.88
C GLY A 62 1.99 -16.01 2.08
N GLU A 63 2.33 -15.36 3.18
CA GLU A 63 1.49 -15.29 4.38
C GLU A 63 0.15 -14.59 4.13
N ALA A 64 0.17 -13.48 3.39
CA ALA A 64 -1.05 -12.72 3.12
C ALA A 64 -2.05 -13.45 2.21
N LEU A 65 -1.58 -14.25 1.28
CA LEU A 65 -2.43 -14.96 0.32
C LEU A 65 -2.77 -16.40 0.76
N ASP A 66 -2.24 -16.86 1.89
CA ASP A 66 -2.54 -18.19 2.40
C ASP A 66 -4.04 -18.33 2.71
N GLY A 67 -4.62 -19.48 2.33
CA GLY A 67 -6.03 -19.77 2.52
C GLY A 67 -7.01 -18.87 1.76
N LEU A 68 -6.56 -18.06 0.80
CA LEU A 68 -7.44 -17.22 0.00
C LEU A 68 -8.19 -18.04 -1.05
N GLU A 69 -9.50 -18.06 -0.94
CA GLU A 69 -10.38 -18.58 -1.99
C GLU A 69 -10.54 -17.56 -3.12
N LEU A 70 -10.34 -18.01 -4.35
CA LEU A 70 -10.39 -17.17 -5.55
C LEU A 70 -11.69 -17.42 -6.34
N ASP A 71 -12.30 -16.34 -6.82
CA ASP A 71 -13.41 -16.41 -7.77
C ASP A 71 -12.88 -16.90 -9.14
N PRO A 72 -13.40 -18.03 -9.67
CA PRO A 72 -12.98 -18.57 -10.96
C PRO A 72 -13.14 -17.61 -12.14
N GLU A 73 -14.16 -16.76 -12.13
CA GLU A 73 -14.37 -15.75 -13.18
C GLU A 73 -13.31 -14.64 -13.12
N GLU A 74 -12.93 -14.20 -11.93
CA GLU A 74 -11.81 -13.26 -11.76
C GLU A 74 -10.49 -13.87 -12.24
N VAL A 75 -10.22 -15.13 -11.86
CA VAL A 75 -9.01 -15.85 -12.28
C VAL A 75 -8.97 -15.96 -13.80
N LYS A 76 -10.07 -16.35 -14.42
CA LYS A 76 -10.18 -16.46 -15.87
C LYS A 76 -9.89 -15.13 -16.56
N TRP A 77 -10.54 -14.04 -16.11
CA TRP A 77 -10.34 -12.72 -16.69
C TRP A 77 -8.88 -12.24 -16.53
N CYS A 78 -8.29 -12.42 -15.34
CA CYS A 78 -6.91 -12.05 -15.08
C CYS A 78 -5.92 -12.84 -15.93
N THR A 79 -6.20 -14.12 -16.19
CA THR A 79 -5.37 -14.99 -17.03
C THR A 79 -5.47 -14.58 -18.50
N ASP A 80 -6.67 -14.49 -19.04
CA ASP A 80 -6.91 -14.19 -20.46
C ASP A 80 -6.34 -12.82 -20.85
N THR A 81 -6.58 -11.79 -20.02
CA THR A 81 -6.07 -10.46 -20.30
C THR A 81 -4.55 -10.37 -20.18
N TRP A 82 -3.94 -11.14 -19.27
CA TRP A 82 -2.50 -11.13 -19.09
C TRP A 82 -1.77 -11.86 -20.20
N LEU A 83 -2.17 -13.10 -20.53
CA LEU A 83 -1.54 -13.91 -21.57
C LEU A 83 -1.58 -13.25 -22.96
N ASN A 84 -2.61 -12.44 -23.21
CA ASN A 84 -2.74 -11.69 -24.46
C ASN A 84 -2.00 -10.35 -24.48
N SER A 85 -1.47 -9.89 -23.35
CA SER A 85 -0.75 -8.61 -23.26
C SER A 85 0.68 -8.69 -23.82
N ALA A 86 1.19 -7.57 -24.33
CA ALA A 86 2.61 -7.44 -24.68
C ALA A 86 3.52 -7.61 -23.46
N HIS A 87 3.09 -7.12 -22.29
CA HIS A 87 3.84 -7.26 -21.02
C HIS A 87 4.12 -8.72 -20.65
N TYR A 88 3.18 -9.62 -20.92
CA TYR A 88 3.40 -11.05 -20.74
C TYR A 88 4.31 -11.63 -21.81
N LYS A 89 3.95 -11.41 -23.09
CA LYS A 89 4.64 -12.04 -24.23
C LYS A 89 6.12 -11.65 -24.30
N ASP A 90 6.41 -10.38 -24.09
CA ASP A 90 7.74 -9.83 -24.30
C ASP A 90 8.61 -9.86 -23.02
N THR A 91 8.02 -10.10 -21.85
CA THR A 91 8.74 -9.92 -20.58
C THR A 91 8.40 -10.99 -19.54
N ALA A 92 7.14 -11.04 -19.07
CA ALA A 92 6.80 -11.87 -17.92
C ALA A 92 6.89 -13.38 -18.21
N SER A 93 6.72 -13.79 -19.47
CA SER A 93 6.91 -15.18 -19.92
C SER A 93 8.35 -15.67 -19.79
N LEU A 94 9.32 -14.77 -19.73
CA LEU A 94 10.73 -15.05 -19.58
C LEU A 94 11.18 -15.10 -18.10
N MET A 95 10.34 -14.63 -17.18
CA MET A 95 10.63 -14.64 -15.76
C MET A 95 10.42 -16.04 -15.16
N PRO A 96 11.34 -16.54 -14.32
CA PRO A 96 11.17 -17.80 -13.63
C PRO A 96 9.92 -17.80 -12.74
N ASP A 97 9.32 -18.97 -12.55
CA ASP A 97 8.24 -19.16 -11.60
C ASP A 97 8.80 -19.27 -10.19
N ASP A 98 8.03 -18.79 -9.22
CA ASP A 98 8.35 -18.79 -7.78
C ASP A 98 9.74 -18.22 -7.44
N PRO A 99 10.04 -16.99 -7.82
CA PRO A 99 11.36 -16.41 -7.59
C PRO A 99 11.58 -16.09 -6.11
N ASP A 100 12.82 -16.25 -5.62
CA ASP A 100 13.21 -15.90 -4.24
C ASP A 100 13.08 -14.40 -3.93
N LYS A 101 13.12 -13.55 -4.95
CA LYS A 101 12.99 -12.09 -4.84
C LYS A 101 12.06 -11.51 -5.89
N VAL A 102 11.58 -10.30 -5.65
CA VAL A 102 10.80 -9.56 -6.65
C VAL A 102 11.65 -9.30 -7.89
N LEU A 103 11.11 -9.63 -9.07
CA LEU A 103 11.78 -9.43 -10.37
C LEU A 103 11.23 -8.21 -11.08
N GLY A 104 12.10 -7.50 -11.80
CA GLY A 104 11.76 -6.34 -12.63
C GLY A 104 11.78 -6.68 -14.12
N GLY A 105 10.84 -6.15 -14.89
CA GLY A 105 10.71 -6.41 -16.31
C GLY A 105 11.90 -5.98 -17.16
N ASN A 106 12.58 -4.91 -16.78
CA ASN A 106 13.77 -4.41 -17.46
C ASN A 106 14.91 -5.44 -17.54
N ASP A 107 14.98 -6.37 -16.59
CA ASP A 107 16.05 -7.39 -16.55
C ASP A 107 15.77 -8.56 -17.51
N PHE A 108 14.54 -8.69 -18.00
CA PHE A 108 14.10 -9.80 -18.84
C PHE A 108 13.69 -9.38 -20.27
N HIS A 109 13.26 -8.12 -20.45
CA HIS A 109 12.91 -7.63 -21.78
C HIS A 109 14.18 -7.39 -22.62
N PRO A 110 14.27 -7.87 -23.88
CA PRO A 110 15.48 -7.79 -24.72
C PRO A 110 16.02 -6.37 -24.95
N LYS A 111 15.13 -5.35 -24.86
CA LYS A 111 15.47 -3.93 -25.00
C LYS A 111 15.43 -3.16 -23.69
N GLY A 112 15.31 -3.83 -22.53
CA GLY A 112 15.19 -3.20 -21.24
C GLY A 112 13.88 -2.41 -21.02
N TRP A 113 12.83 -2.69 -21.80
CA TRP A 113 11.53 -2.03 -21.66
C TRP A 113 10.68 -2.70 -20.58
N HIS A 114 9.43 -2.25 -20.41
CA HIS A 114 8.47 -2.80 -19.45
C HIS A 114 8.98 -2.79 -17.99
N PHE A 115 9.69 -1.73 -17.61
CA PHE A 115 10.26 -1.55 -16.27
C PHE A 115 9.21 -1.57 -15.14
N ASN A 116 7.96 -1.30 -15.45
CA ASN A 116 6.82 -1.35 -14.53
C ASN A 116 6.28 -2.78 -14.30
N VAL A 117 6.59 -3.74 -15.22
CA VAL A 117 6.24 -5.13 -15.01
C VAL A 117 7.06 -5.70 -13.86
N LYS A 118 6.38 -6.26 -12.87
CA LYS A 118 7.00 -6.88 -11.69
C LYS A 118 6.43 -8.27 -11.48
N LYS A 119 7.29 -9.26 -11.22
CA LYS A 119 6.86 -10.56 -10.69
C LYS A 119 7.10 -10.61 -9.20
N MET A 120 6.05 -10.91 -8.43
CA MET A 120 6.15 -11.03 -6.98
C MET A 120 7.03 -12.21 -6.57
N SER A 121 7.49 -12.16 -5.32
CA SER A 121 8.03 -13.31 -4.59
C SER A 121 7.10 -13.62 -3.42
N ARG A 122 6.90 -14.90 -3.09
CA ARG A 122 6.14 -15.29 -1.90
C ARG A 122 6.84 -14.92 -0.59
N HIS A 123 8.16 -14.78 -0.63
CA HIS A 123 9.02 -14.56 0.54
C HIS A 123 9.20 -13.08 0.91
N HIS A 124 8.60 -12.16 0.16
CA HIS A 124 8.72 -10.73 0.36
C HIS A 124 7.36 -10.03 0.30
N PRO A 125 7.23 -8.81 0.86
CA PRO A 125 6.10 -7.93 0.56
C PRO A 125 5.99 -7.69 -0.94
N ALA A 126 4.76 -7.55 -1.45
CA ALA A 126 4.52 -7.23 -2.84
C ALA A 126 5.16 -5.89 -3.24
N PRO A 127 5.62 -5.73 -4.48
CA PRO A 127 5.97 -4.41 -4.98
C PRO A 127 4.71 -3.53 -5.05
N THR A 128 4.92 -2.20 -5.12
CA THR A 128 3.80 -1.26 -5.21
C THR A 128 2.84 -1.62 -6.35
N ILE A 129 1.59 -1.92 -6.00
CA ILE A 129 0.50 -2.10 -6.97
C ILE A 129 0.09 -0.70 -7.46
N THR A 130 0.16 -0.51 -8.77
CA THR A 130 -0.24 0.71 -9.47
C THR A 130 -1.65 0.58 -10.05
N THR A 131 -2.14 1.64 -10.67
CA THR A 131 -3.45 1.68 -11.32
C THR A 131 -3.59 0.70 -12.50
N ASN A 132 -2.49 0.24 -13.07
CA ASN A 132 -2.46 -0.69 -14.21
C ASN A 132 -2.23 -2.14 -13.80
N ALA A 133 -1.91 -2.40 -12.52
CA ALA A 133 -1.59 -3.72 -11.98
C ALA A 133 -0.63 -4.53 -12.86
N ASP A 134 0.50 -3.92 -13.25
CA ASP A 134 1.56 -4.59 -14.00
C ASP A 134 2.40 -5.52 -13.10
N VAL A 135 1.82 -5.94 -11.98
CA VAL A 135 2.37 -6.91 -11.04
C VAL A 135 1.69 -8.25 -11.29
N CYS A 136 2.48 -9.28 -11.58
CA CYS A 136 1.98 -10.64 -11.77
C CYS A 136 2.29 -11.56 -10.59
N HIS A 137 1.48 -12.60 -10.47
CA HIS A 137 1.60 -13.60 -9.42
C HIS A 137 2.93 -14.35 -9.50
N PHE A 138 3.46 -14.82 -8.37
CA PHE A 138 4.77 -15.48 -8.28
C PHE A 138 4.84 -16.82 -8.98
N ILE A 139 3.74 -17.59 -9.05
CA ILE A 139 3.65 -18.88 -9.78
C ILE A 139 2.68 -18.79 -10.95
N ALA A 140 1.43 -18.34 -10.69
CA ALA A 140 0.39 -18.34 -11.70
C ALA A 140 0.69 -17.34 -12.84
N LYS A 141 0.54 -17.79 -14.09
CA LYS A 141 0.79 -16.97 -15.29
C LYS A 141 -0.36 -16.01 -15.55
N ARG A 142 -0.64 -15.12 -14.58
CA ARG A 142 -1.73 -14.16 -14.64
C ARG A 142 -1.43 -12.90 -13.82
N ARG A 143 -2.22 -11.88 -14.03
CA ARG A 143 -2.29 -10.73 -13.11
C ARG A 143 -2.88 -11.16 -11.77
N LEU A 144 -2.78 -10.28 -10.79
CA LEU A 144 -3.46 -10.46 -9.52
C LEU A 144 -4.98 -10.32 -9.69
N THR A 145 -5.73 -11.15 -9.00
CA THR A 145 -7.18 -11.00 -8.83
C THR A 145 -7.49 -9.82 -7.91
N ILE A 146 -8.74 -9.35 -7.89
CA ILE A 146 -9.15 -8.29 -6.95
C ILE A 146 -9.06 -8.78 -5.52
N SER A 147 -9.37 -10.06 -5.26
CA SER A 147 -9.25 -10.65 -3.93
C SER A 147 -7.82 -10.65 -3.43
N GLU A 148 -6.83 -10.99 -4.27
CA GLU A 148 -5.42 -10.89 -3.94
C GLU A 148 -4.97 -9.44 -3.71
N ILE A 149 -5.39 -8.53 -4.58
CA ILE A 149 -5.08 -7.09 -4.43
C ILE A 149 -5.65 -6.54 -3.12
N LYS A 150 -6.87 -6.92 -2.74
CA LYS A 150 -7.47 -6.51 -1.47
C LYS A 150 -6.58 -6.92 -0.28
N ARG A 151 -6.18 -8.17 -0.18
CA ARG A 151 -5.29 -8.64 0.89
C ARG A 151 -3.94 -7.94 0.88
N ILE A 152 -3.32 -7.75 -0.30
CA ILE A 152 -2.05 -7.01 -0.44
C ILE A 152 -2.20 -5.54 -0.06
N MET A 153 -3.37 -4.95 -0.20
CA MET A 153 -3.71 -3.59 0.25
C MET A 153 -4.24 -3.55 1.68
N SER A 154 -4.22 -4.68 2.38
CA SER A 154 -4.77 -4.86 3.73
C SER A 154 -6.25 -4.50 3.88
N LEU A 155 -7.04 -4.65 2.81
CA LEU A 155 -8.50 -4.55 2.88
C LEU A 155 -9.10 -5.84 3.41
N PRO A 156 -10.22 -5.78 4.14
CA PRO A 156 -10.99 -6.97 4.52
C PRO A 156 -11.48 -7.75 3.30
N ASP A 157 -11.60 -9.07 3.43
CA ASP A 157 -12.03 -9.94 2.33
C ASP A 157 -13.48 -9.66 1.90
N ASP A 158 -14.32 -9.21 2.81
CA ASP A 158 -15.73 -8.81 2.56
C ASP A 158 -15.87 -7.39 2.00
N PHE A 159 -14.78 -6.61 1.90
CA PHE A 159 -14.84 -5.27 1.33
C PHE A 159 -15.21 -5.30 -0.17
N ILE A 160 -16.31 -4.64 -0.53
CA ILE A 160 -16.83 -4.62 -1.90
C ILE A 160 -16.19 -3.48 -2.70
N VAL A 161 -15.40 -3.83 -3.71
CA VAL A 161 -14.89 -2.87 -4.70
C VAL A 161 -15.80 -2.92 -5.92
N THR A 162 -16.48 -1.81 -6.21
CA THR A 162 -17.44 -1.72 -7.31
C THR A 162 -16.82 -1.32 -8.64
N GLY A 163 -17.52 -1.54 -9.75
CA GLY A 163 -17.10 -1.18 -11.11
C GLY A 163 -16.57 -2.34 -11.94
N SER A 164 -16.11 -2.07 -13.17
CA SER A 164 -15.45 -3.06 -14.00
C SER A 164 -14.12 -3.52 -13.38
N MET A 165 -13.58 -4.66 -13.85
CA MET A 165 -12.30 -5.19 -13.34
C MET A 165 -11.18 -4.14 -13.40
N SER A 166 -11.05 -3.43 -14.52
CA SER A 166 -10.05 -2.36 -14.65
C SER A 166 -10.27 -1.21 -13.66
N GLN A 167 -11.52 -0.81 -13.41
CA GLN A 167 -11.84 0.23 -12.43
C GLN A 167 -11.59 -0.24 -10.99
N LYS A 168 -11.86 -1.50 -10.68
CA LYS A 168 -11.54 -2.08 -9.36
C LYS A 168 -10.04 -2.05 -9.10
N ILE A 169 -9.22 -2.47 -10.08
CA ILE A 169 -7.76 -2.43 -10.02
C ILE A 169 -7.27 -0.99 -9.81
N GLU A 170 -7.77 -0.05 -10.63
CA GLU A 170 -7.41 1.37 -10.54
C GLU A 170 -7.71 1.95 -9.15
N ARG A 171 -8.89 1.68 -8.61
CA ARG A 171 -9.29 2.14 -7.27
C ARG A 171 -8.36 1.61 -6.19
N CYS A 172 -8.11 0.29 -6.20
CA CYS A 172 -7.15 -0.31 -5.25
C CYS A 172 -5.73 0.26 -5.42
N GLY A 173 -5.27 0.48 -6.65
CA GLY A 173 -3.93 1.03 -6.91
C GLY A 173 -3.75 2.48 -6.45
N ARG A 174 -4.84 3.26 -6.31
CA ARG A 174 -4.80 4.65 -5.82
C ARG A 174 -4.86 4.77 -4.31
N MET A 175 -5.31 3.75 -3.60
CA MET A 175 -5.51 3.80 -2.15
C MET A 175 -4.21 3.97 -1.38
N VAL A 176 -4.32 4.53 -0.18
CA VAL A 176 -3.39 4.27 0.91
C VAL A 176 -3.83 2.98 1.60
N PRO A 177 -2.95 1.99 1.82
CA PRO A 177 -3.32 0.73 2.48
C PRO A 177 -3.96 0.96 3.85
N SER A 178 -5.01 0.17 4.16
CA SER A 178 -5.85 0.44 5.34
C SER A 178 -5.11 0.33 6.67
N LEU A 179 -4.24 -0.67 6.84
CA LEU A 179 -3.44 -0.82 8.08
C LEU A 179 -2.44 0.33 8.27
N MET A 180 -1.81 0.80 7.21
CA MET A 180 -0.95 1.98 7.29
C MET A 180 -1.74 3.22 7.70
N MET A 181 -2.94 3.42 7.13
CA MET A 181 -3.79 4.56 7.49
C MET A 181 -4.32 4.45 8.91
N LYS A 182 -4.64 3.23 9.37
CA LYS A 182 -5.02 2.95 10.75
C LYS A 182 -3.92 3.38 11.72
N ALA A 183 -2.67 2.95 11.49
CA ALA A 183 -1.55 3.32 12.36
C ALA A 183 -1.33 4.83 12.42
N ILE A 184 -1.48 5.54 11.29
CA ILE A 184 -1.38 7.01 11.25
C ILE A 184 -2.52 7.64 12.05
N ALA A 185 -3.77 7.18 11.87
CA ALA A 185 -4.92 7.72 12.56
C ALA A 185 -4.85 7.49 14.08
N GLU A 186 -4.44 6.29 14.51
CA GLU A 186 -4.23 5.97 15.92
C GLU A 186 -3.16 6.87 16.55
N SER A 187 -2.04 7.08 15.86
CA SER A 187 -0.98 7.94 16.35
C SER A 187 -1.43 9.41 16.48
N VAL A 188 -2.19 9.93 15.51
CA VAL A 188 -2.78 11.27 15.60
C VAL A 188 -3.80 11.35 16.74
N TYR A 189 -4.63 10.31 16.91
CA TYR A 189 -5.61 10.27 17.98
C TYR A 189 -4.93 10.33 19.36
N GLU A 190 -3.92 9.50 19.59
CA GLU A 190 -3.22 9.41 20.87
C GLU A 190 -2.38 10.65 21.20
N ASN A 191 -1.71 11.22 20.19
CA ASN A 191 -0.76 12.31 20.42
C ASN A 191 -1.34 13.71 20.22
N VAL A 192 -2.53 13.85 19.63
CA VAL A 192 -3.17 15.14 19.38
C VAL A 192 -4.57 15.20 19.98
N ILE A 193 -5.46 14.26 19.59
CA ILE A 193 -6.88 14.36 19.96
C ILE A 193 -7.10 14.09 21.44
N VAL A 194 -6.48 13.07 22.01
CA VAL A 194 -6.63 12.75 23.44
C VAL A 194 -6.09 13.89 24.32
N PRO A 195 -4.83 14.39 24.13
CA PRO A 195 -4.33 15.51 24.91
C PRO A 195 -5.17 16.79 24.79
N TYR A 196 -5.66 17.10 23.58
CA TYR A 196 -6.50 18.27 23.38
C TYR A 196 -7.85 18.16 24.09
N ASN A 197 -8.48 16.99 24.08
CA ASN A 197 -9.72 16.75 24.81
C ASN A 197 -9.54 16.87 26.33
N GLU A 198 -8.42 16.43 26.85
CA GLU A 198 -8.08 16.60 28.29
C GLU A 198 -7.84 18.07 28.65
N TRP A 199 -7.08 18.79 27.83
CA TRP A 199 -6.88 20.22 27.99
C TRP A 199 -8.19 21.00 27.98
N SER A 200 -9.06 20.73 27.01
CA SER A 200 -10.35 21.40 26.83
C SER A 200 -11.27 21.23 28.06
N LYS A 201 -11.30 20.04 28.67
CA LYS A 201 -12.10 19.80 29.88
C LYS A 201 -11.67 20.66 31.09
N ASN A 202 -10.40 21.08 31.13
CA ASN A 202 -9.84 21.83 32.21
C ASN A 202 -9.83 23.37 32.00
N HIS A 203 -10.15 23.83 30.78
CA HIS A 203 -10.03 25.22 30.36
C HIS A 203 -11.31 25.80 29.71
N VAL A 204 -12.35 25.03 29.58
CA VAL A 204 -13.70 25.41 29.15
C VAL A 204 -14.71 25.03 30.21
#